data_262000be79f1e1dfca588c6b6dd757d4
#
_entry.id   262000be79f1e1dfca588c6b6dd757d4
#
_cell.length_a   1.000
_cell.length_b   1.000
_cell.length_c   1.000
_cell.angle_alpha   90.00
_cell.angle_beta   90.00
_cell.angle_gamma   90.00
#
_symmetry.space_group_name_H-M   'P 1'
#
loop_
_entity.id
_entity.type
_entity.pdbx_description
1 polymer ?
#
loop_
_entity_poly.entity_id
_entity_poly.type
_entity_poly.pdbx_seq_one_letter_code
_entity_poly.pdbx_strand_id
1 'polypeptide(L)'
;MNISCGSSVLYGAISLGIPYLIAGMYFAIIDKNNTIRLMNYENVVTDEAPRENSSMQKITLFDNSGSLKLSLSLENLYYIESDDNYIKVWYTDSKSELKQYMLRCRLKTVEESFKGSGLIRCNRKYIVNIKKVEMLRKESEGYVLDLANEAIPPIPITKTYTDSILSLFTDESPLLEPLDE
;
A
#
# COMPACT_ATOMS: atom_id res chain seq x y z
N MET A 1 50.69 38.89 -12.59
CA MET A 1 49.38 38.26 -12.86
C MET A 1 49.09 37.28 -11.75
N ASN A 2 48.55 37.80 -10.62
CA ASN A 2 48.25 37.00 -9.43
C ASN A 2 46.80 36.46 -9.56
N ILE A 3 46.66 35.29 -10.08
CA ILE A 3 45.40 34.54 -9.98
C ILE A 3 45.33 34.08 -8.51
N SER A 4 44.50 34.73 -7.77
CA SER A 4 44.31 34.46 -6.35
C SER A 4 44.02 32.96 -6.13
N CYS A 5 44.77 32.31 -5.26
CA CYS A 5 44.64 30.92 -4.87
C CYS A 5 43.18 30.56 -4.48
N GLY A 6 42.41 31.52 -3.97
CA GLY A 6 40.99 31.41 -3.70
C GLY A 6 40.10 31.15 -4.91
N SER A 7 40.43 31.70 -6.08
CA SER A 7 39.64 31.46 -7.30
C SER A 7 39.80 30.03 -7.81
N SER A 8 40.98 29.44 -7.72
CA SER A 8 41.25 28.06 -8.17
C SER A 8 40.55 27.05 -7.30
N VAL A 9 40.49 27.25 -5.98
CA VAL A 9 39.76 26.39 -5.07
C VAL A 9 38.26 26.50 -5.31
N LEU A 10 37.75 27.72 -5.59
CA LEU A 10 36.32 27.93 -5.88
C LEU A 10 35.90 27.22 -7.19
N TYR A 11 36.70 27.33 -8.24
CA TYR A 11 36.41 26.61 -9.52
C TYR A 11 36.51 25.11 -9.36
N GLY A 12 37.42 24.58 -8.55
CA GLY A 12 37.49 23.15 -8.23
C GLY A 12 36.28 22.64 -7.48
N ALA A 13 35.81 23.40 -6.48
CA ALA A 13 34.62 23.05 -5.72
C ALA A 13 33.33 23.08 -6.57
N ILE A 14 33.20 24.06 -7.47
CA ILE A 14 32.07 24.17 -8.39
C ILE A 14 32.11 23.03 -9.42
N SER A 15 33.27 22.72 -9.96
CA SER A 15 33.43 21.65 -10.97
C SER A 15 33.10 20.26 -10.45
N LEU A 16 33.37 19.98 -9.15
CA LEU A 16 33.04 18.72 -8.50
C LEU A 16 31.63 18.71 -7.91
N GLY A 17 31.14 19.86 -7.43
CA GLY A 17 29.82 19.97 -6.77
C GLY A 17 28.64 19.88 -7.73
N ILE A 18 28.75 20.48 -8.92
CA ILE A 18 27.66 20.49 -9.91
C ILE A 18 27.24 19.09 -10.37
N PRO A 19 28.15 18.17 -10.76
CA PRO A 19 27.75 16.81 -11.15
C PRO A 19 27.07 16.04 -10.02
N TYR A 20 27.50 16.24 -8.76
CA TYR A 20 26.89 15.61 -7.59
C TYR A 20 25.47 16.12 -7.32
N LEU A 21 25.24 17.43 -7.47
CA LEU A 21 23.91 18.01 -7.31
C LEU A 21 22.96 17.54 -8.42
N ILE A 22 23.44 17.44 -9.67
CA ILE A 22 22.65 16.95 -10.79
C ILE A 22 22.29 15.47 -10.59
N ALA A 23 23.24 14.64 -10.18
CA ALA A 23 22.99 13.23 -9.87
C ALA A 23 22.02 13.07 -8.70
N GLY A 24 22.15 13.86 -7.64
CA GLY A 24 21.23 13.86 -6.49
C GLY A 24 19.82 14.30 -6.87
N MET A 25 19.68 15.37 -7.64
CA MET A 25 18.38 15.82 -8.16
C MET A 25 17.75 14.77 -9.10
N TYR A 26 18.52 14.17 -9.97
CA TYR A 26 18.04 13.10 -10.86
C TYR A 26 17.53 11.90 -10.06
N PHE A 27 18.25 11.49 -9.02
CA PHE A 27 17.83 10.40 -8.13
C PHE A 27 16.55 10.76 -7.34
N ALA A 28 16.46 11.98 -6.81
CA ALA A 28 15.29 12.47 -6.10
C ALA A 28 14.04 12.59 -7.00
N ILE A 29 14.23 12.98 -8.27
CA ILE A 29 13.14 13.07 -9.26
C ILE A 29 12.67 11.67 -9.66
N ILE A 30 13.57 10.70 -9.84
CA ILE A 30 13.20 9.30 -10.14
C ILE A 30 12.46 8.69 -8.97
N ASP A 31 12.91 8.90 -7.74
CA ASP A 31 12.26 8.36 -6.55
C ASP A 31 10.86 8.97 -6.36
N LYS A 32 10.71 10.28 -6.55
CA LYS A 32 9.40 10.96 -6.55
C LYS A 32 8.48 10.52 -7.69
N ASN A 33 9.00 10.37 -8.91
CA ASN A 33 8.20 9.93 -10.06
C ASN A 33 7.76 8.46 -9.92
N ASN A 34 8.57 7.60 -9.32
CA ASN A 34 8.18 6.23 -9.02
C ASN A 34 7.08 6.16 -7.96
N THR A 35 7.06 7.09 -7.01
CA THR A 35 6.01 7.19 -5.99
C THR A 35 4.70 7.73 -6.58
N ILE A 36 4.76 8.71 -7.46
CA ILE A 36 3.56 9.35 -8.06
C ILE A 36 2.91 8.49 -9.14
N ARG A 37 3.67 7.67 -9.88
CA ARG A 37 3.14 6.79 -10.94
C ARG A 37 2.40 5.55 -10.45
N LEU A 38 2.51 5.22 -9.17
CA LEU A 38 1.80 4.12 -8.55
C LEU A 38 0.39 4.51 -8.07
N MET A 39 0.03 5.79 -8.19
CA MET A 39 -1.21 6.33 -7.66
C MET A 39 -2.11 6.84 -8.78
N ASN A 40 -2.98 6.01 -9.30
CA ASN A 40 -4.27 6.47 -9.76
C ASN A 40 -5.34 5.74 -8.97
N TYR A 41 -5.70 6.34 -7.85
CA TYR A 41 -6.93 6.10 -7.15
C TYR A 41 -8.00 6.93 -7.87
N GLU A 42 -8.49 6.42 -8.95
CA GLU A 42 -9.58 7.06 -9.68
C GLU A 42 -10.91 6.62 -9.06
N ASN A 43 -11.47 7.52 -8.24
CA ASN A 43 -12.93 7.59 -8.14
C ASN A 43 -13.41 8.02 -9.53
N VAL A 44 -13.79 7.09 -10.38
CA VAL A 44 -14.53 7.40 -11.59
C VAL A 44 -15.90 7.84 -11.14
N VAL A 45 -16.04 9.15 -10.91
CA VAL A 45 -17.34 9.81 -10.89
C VAL A 45 -17.79 9.86 -12.34
N THR A 46 -18.51 8.86 -12.76
CA THR A 46 -19.27 8.93 -14.01
C THR A 46 -20.51 9.77 -13.70
N ASP A 47 -20.57 10.97 -14.25
CA ASP A 47 -21.76 11.82 -14.30
C ASP A 47 -22.84 11.13 -15.16
N GLU A 48 -23.51 10.14 -14.62
CA GLU A 48 -24.80 9.67 -15.14
C GLU A 48 -25.61 9.06 -14.00
N ALA A 49 -26.67 9.79 -13.61
CA ALA A 49 -27.87 9.42 -12.86
C ALA A 49 -27.76 8.56 -11.59
N PRO A 50 -28.53 8.87 -10.53
CA PRO A 50 -28.41 8.21 -9.22
C PRO A 50 -28.96 6.79 -9.29
N ARG A 51 -28.09 5.82 -9.53
CA ARG A 51 -28.32 4.43 -9.18
C ARG A 51 -27.53 4.16 -7.91
N GLU A 52 -28.22 3.74 -6.86
CA GLU A 52 -27.68 3.13 -5.67
C GLU A 52 -26.76 1.97 -6.09
N ASN A 53 -25.48 2.24 -6.28
CA ASN A 53 -24.46 1.22 -6.45
C ASN A 53 -23.22 1.72 -5.76
N SER A 54 -22.84 0.98 -4.72
CA SER A 54 -21.53 1.07 -4.09
C SER A 54 -20.46 1.32 -5.15
N SER A 55 -19.79 2.46 -5.07
CA SER A 55 -18.69 2.82 -5.97
C SER A 55 -17.64 1.70 -5.87
N MET A 56 -17.52 0.88 -6.90
CA MET A 56 -16.52 -0.19 -6.98
C MET A 56 -15.14 0.47 -6.97
N GLN A 57 -14.52 0.53 -5.81
CA GLN A 57 -13.16 1.02 -5.66
C GLN A 57 -12.21 0.08 -6.42
N LYS A 58 -11.55 0.59 -7.45
CA LYS A 58 -10.54 -0.16 -8.20
C LYS A 58 -9.15 0.14 -7.70
N ILE A 59 -8.33 -0.89 -7.60
CA ILE A 59 -6.91 -0.79 -7.34
C ILE A 59 -6.16 -1.04 -8.62
N THR A 60 -5.26 -0.14 -8.97
CA THR A 60 -4.40 -0.24 -10.14
C THR A 60 -2.95 -0.26 -9.70
N LEU A 61 -2.24 -1.31 -10.07
CA LEU A 61 -0.84 -1.52 -9.74
C LEU A 61 0.03 -1.39 -10.99
N PHE A 62 1.11 -0.63 -10.84
CA PHE A 62 2.11 -0.39 -11.87
C PHE A 62 3.45 -0.99 -11.45
N ASP A 63 4.27 -1.35 -12.41
CA ASP A 63 5.66 -1.73 -12.14
C ASP A 63 6.56 -0.49 -11.96
N ASN A 64 7.84 -0.75 -11.64
CA ASN A 64 8.84 0.31 -11.49
C ASN A 64 9.06 1.14 -12.75
N SER A 65 8.64 0.65 -13.93
CA SER A 65 8.71 1.40 -15.20
C SER A 65 7.49 2.29 -15.44
N GLY A 66 6.47 2.21 -14.56
CA GLY A 66 5.21 2.89 -14.71
C GLY A 66 4.25 2.23 -15.69
N SER A 67 4.50 0.98 -16.08
CA SER A 67 3.57 0.19 -16.89
C SER A 67 2.49 -0.42 -16.00
N LEU A 68 1.23 -0.29 -16.41
CA LEU A 68 0.10 -0.95 -15.74
C LEU A 68 0.27 -2.47 -15.82
N LYS A 69 0.20 -3.14 -14.69
CA LYS A 69 0.36 -4.60 -14.58
C LYS A 69 -0.90 -5.30 -14.10
N LEU A 70 -1.63 -4.69 -13.18
CA LEU A 70 -2.83 -5.28 -12.62
C LEU A 70 -3.83 -4.19 -12.26
N SER A 71 -5.08 -4.35 -12.68
CA SER A 71 -6.21 -3.54 -12.22
C SER A 71 -7.33 -4.46 -11.79
N LEU A 72 -7.78 -4.32 -10.56
CA LEU A 72 -8.84 -5.16 -9.99
C LEU A 72 -9.73 -4.35 -9.04
N SER A 73 -10.96 -4.83 -8.81
CA SER A 73 -11.82 -4.28 -7.78
C SER A 73 -11.25 -4.59 -6.40
N LEU A 74 -11.31 -3.61 -5.47
CA LEU A 74 -10.92 -3.81 -4.08
C LEU A 74 -11.70 -4.95 -3.43
N GLU A 75 -12.93 -5.17 -3.84
CA GLU A 75 -13.78 -6.26 -3.35
C GLU A 75 -13.22 -7.65 -3.66
N ASN A 76 -12.43 -7.78 -4.71
CA ASN A 76 -11.83 -9.05 -5.09
C ASN A 76 -10.47 -9.29 -4.44
N LEU A 77 -9.86 -8.26 -3.84
CA LEU A 77 -8.56 -8.34 -3.19
C LEU A 77 -8.70 -8.85 -1.76
N TYR A 78 -7.92 -9.86 -1.40
CA TYR A 78 -7.80 -10.38 -0.04
C TYR A 78 -6.62 -9.77 0.71
N TYR A 79 -5.42 -9.99 0.22
CA TYR A 79 -4.21 -9.47 0.85
C TYR A 79 -3.05 -9.37 -0.15
N ILE A 80 -2.03 -8.66 0.26
CA ILE A 80 -0.78 -8.49 -0.47
C ILE A 80 0.36 -8.93 0.44
N GLU A 81 1.18 -9.84 -0.07
CA GLU A 81 2.34 -10.41 0.62
C GLU A 81 3.63 -9.87 0.02
N SER A 82 4.61 -9.54 0.87
CA SER A 82 5.97 -9.22 0.44
C SER A 82 6.81 -10.48 0.28
N ASP A 83 7.47 -10.60 -0.87
CA ASP A 83 8.40 -11.68 -1.20
C ASP A 83 9.66 -11.05 -1.80
N ASP A 84 10.67 -10.80 -0.97
CA ASP A 84 11.91 -10.08 -1.28
C ASP A 84 11.67 -8.73 -1.99
N ASN A 85 11.98 -8.66 -3.28
CA ASN A 85 11.79 -7.47 -4.13
C ASN A 85 10.47 -7.45 -4.87
N TYR A 86 9.60 -8.42 -4.61
CA TYR A 86 8.30 -8.58 -5.23
C TYR A 86 7.20 -8.50 -4.19
N ILE A 87 5.99 -8.24 -4.67
CA ILE A 87 4.75 -8.44 -3.93
C ILE A 87 3.92 -9.49 -4.64
N LYS A 88 3.21 -10.30 -3.85
CA LYS A 88 2.20 -11.25 -4.30
C LYS A 88 0.85 -10.70 -3.95
N VAL A 89 0.04 -10.43 -4.94
CA VAL A 89 -1.32 -9.90 -4.80
C VAL A 89 -2.28 -11.08 -4.88
N TRP A 90 -3.01 -11.35 -3.80
CA TRP A 90 -3.96 -12.45 -3.71
C TRP A 90 -5.39 -11.93 -3.87
N TYR A 91 -6.07 -12.43 -4.86
CA TYR A 91 -7.41 -11.97 -5.25
C TYR A 91 -8.25 -13.11 -5.81
N THR A 92 -9.57 -12.92 -5.85
CA THR A 92 -10.47 -13.82 -6.56
C THR A 92 -10.77 -13.28 -7.95
N ASP A 93 -10.83 -14.20 -8.91
CA ASP A 93 -11.26 -13.88 -10.28
C ASP A 93 -12.80 -13.90 -10.41
N SER A 94 -13.31 -13.72 -11.63
CA SER A 94 -14.73 -13.74 -11.93
C SER A 94 -15.41 -15.10 -11.66
N LYS A 95 -14.63 -16.16 -11.46
CA LYS A 95 -15.11 -17.50 -11.10
C LYS A 95 -15.02 -17.77 -9.60
N SER A 96 -14.68 -16.74 -8.80
CA SER A 96 -14.43 -16.88 -7.36
C SER A 96 -13.24 -17.80 -7.00
N GLU A 97 -12.34 -18.06 -7.95
CA GLU A 97 -11.12 -18.81 -7.69
C GLU A 97 -10.04 -17.90 -7.14
N LEU A 98 -9.39 -18.33 -6.04
CA LEU A 98 -8.26 -17.59 -5.45
C LEU A 98 -7.05 -17.66 -6.39
N LYS A 99 -6.56 -16.51 -6.82
CA LYS A 99 -5.41 -16.35 -7.71
C LYS A 99 -4.35 -15.45 -7.11
N GLN A 100 -3.14 -15.62 -7.60
CA GLN A 100 -1.97 -14.84 -7.21
C GLN A 100 -1.40 -14.13 -8.43
N TYR A 101 -1.08 -12.85 -8.28
CA TYR A 101 -0.31 -12.10 -9.25
C TYR A 101 0.98 -11.55 -8.61
N MET A 102 2.11 -11.78 -9.27
CA MET A 102 3.41 -11.33 -8.78
C MET A 102 3.85 -10.05 -9.50
N LEU A 103 4.26 -9.04 -8.72
CA LEU A 103 4.69 -7.74 -9.24
C LEU A 103 5.97 -7.29 -8.52
N ARG A 104 6.92 -6.73 -9.26
CA ARG A 104 8.11 -6.12 -8.66
C ARG A 104 7.77 -4.74 -8.08
N CYS A 105 7.53 -4.70 -6.79
CA CYS A 105 7.17 -3.52 -6.04
C CYS A 105 7.53 -3.70 -4.57
N ARG A 106 7.66 -2.60 -3.82
CA ARG A 106 7.84 -2.64 -2.37
C ARG A 106 6.50 -2.53 -1.66
N LEU A 107 6.29 -3.31 -0.63
CA LEU A 107 5.05 -3.29 0.16
C LEU A 107 4.78 -1.90 0.78
N LYS A 108 5.83 -1.17 1.17
CA LYS A 108 5.73 0.21 1.66
C LYS A 108 5.11 1.15 0.62
N THR A 109 5.46 1.00 -0.65
CA THR A 109 4.89 1.80 -1.74
C THR A 109 3.39 1.54 -1.89
N VAL A 110 2.97 0.29 -1.76
CA VAL A 110 1.54 -0.08 -1.77
C VAL A 110 0.82 0.55 -0.58
N GLU A 111 1.38 0.44 0.63
CA GLU A 111 0.83 1.03 1.85
C GLU A 111 0.63 2.55 1.73
N GLU A 112 1.62 3.27 1.19
CA GLU A 112 1.55 4.71 0.98
C GLU A 112 0.54 5.11 -0.11
N SER A 113 0.44 4.31 -1.18
CA SER A 113 -0.44 4.56 -2.32
C SER A 113 -1.91 4.36 -2.00
N PHE A 114 -2.23 3.43 -1.12
CA PHE A 114 -3.61 3.04 -0.83
C PHE A 114 -4.06 3.40 0.60
N LYS A 115 -3.48 4.44 1.19
CA LYS A 115 -3.95 4.97 2.48
C LYS A 115 -5.44 5.34 2.39
N GLY A 116 -6.22 4.86 3.36
CA GLY A 116 -7.66 5.13 3.43
C GLY A 116 -8.53 4.27 2.53
N SER A 117 -7.96 3.34 1.76
CA SER A 117 -8.73 2.43 0.90
C SER A 117 -9.33 1.22 1.64
N GLY A 118 -9.03 1.05 2.93
CA GLY A 118 -9.36 -0.16 3.68
C GLY A 118 -8.29 -1.27 3.56
N LEU A 119 -7.15 -0.97 2.93
CA LEU A 119 -5.97 -1.81 2.98
C LEU A 119 -5.12 -1.43 4.19
N ILE A 120 -4.94 -2.37 5.10
CA ILE A 120 -4.22 -2.16 6.36
C ILE A 120 -2.99 -3.07 6.44
N ARG A 121 -1.90 -2.51 6.94
CA ARG A 121 -0.69 -3.28 7.20
C ARG A 121 -0.76 -3.93 8.56
N CYS A 122 -0.57 -5.26 8.63
CA CYS A 122 -0.61 -6.03 9.87
C CYS A 122 0.77 -6.48 10.36
N ASN A 123 1.74 -6.56 9.45
CA ASN A 123 3.12 -6.87 9.80
C ASN A 123 4.10 -6.49 8.68
N ARG A 124 5.36 -6.92 8.77
CA ARG A 124 6.38 -6.63 7.74
C ARG A 124 6.07 -7.24 6.38
N LYS A 125 5.32 -8.35 6.35
CA LYS A 125 5.08 -9.14 5.14
C LYS A 125 3.71 -8.88 4.51
N TYR A 126 2.70 -8.45 5.30
CA TYR A 126 1.30 -8.48 4.85
C TYR A 126 0.60 -7.13 4.96
N ILE A 127 -0.13 -6.81 3.90
CA ILE A 127 -1.20 -5.81 3.86
C ILE A 127 -2.50 -6.56 3.58
N VAL A 128 -3.54 -6.33 4.37
CA VAL A 128 -4.82 -7.05 4.31
C VAL A 128 -5.94 -6.09 3.97
N ASN A 129 -6.91 -6.55 3.21
CA ASN A 129 -8.16 -5.84 2.99
C ASN A 129 -9.08 -6.07 4.19
N ILE A 130 -9.37 -5.01 4.96
CA ILE A 130 -10.21 -5.08 6.14
C ILE A 130 -11.61 -5.64 5.84
N LYS A 131 -12.17 -5.35 4.66
CA LYS A 131 -13.48 -5.85 4.23
C LYS A 131 -13.51 -7.35 3.98
N LYS A 132 -12.35 -7.99 3.90
CA LYS A 132 -12.20 -9.45 3.73
C LYS A 132 -11.82 -10.16 5.01
N VAL A 133 -11.69 -9.44 6.11
CA VAL A 133 -11.47 -10.03 7.42
C VAL A 133 -12.79 -10.56 7.93
N GLU A 134 -12.85 -11.84 8.20
CA GLU A 134 -14.01 -12.52 8.78
C GLU A 134 -13.93 -12.53 10.31
N MET A 135 -12.72 -12.78 10.84
CA MET A 135 -12.52 -12.88 12.27
C MET A 135 -11.16 -12.30 12.69
N LEU A 136 -11.18 -11.56 13.81
CA LEU A 136 -9.99 -11.18 14.55
C LEU A 136 -9.97 -12.00 15.84
N ARG A 137 -8.96 -12.83 16.04
CA ARG A 137 -8.86 -13.63 17.26
C ARG A 137 -7.52 -13.46 17.95
N LYS A 138 -7.55 -13.65 19.26
CA LYS A 138 -6.36 -13.61 20.11
C LYS A 138 -5.82 -15.02 20.29
N GLU A 139 -4.54 -15.22 19.99
CA GLU A 139 -3.80 -16.44 20.26
C GLU A 139 -2.72 -16.22 21.34
N SER A 140 -2.01 -17.28 21.70
CA SER A 140 -0.94 -17.22 22.70
C SER A 140 0.19 -16.25 22.35
N GLU A 141 0.51 -16.13 21.05
CA GLU A 141 1.61 -15.29 20.54
C GLU A 141 1.15 -13.88 20.12
N GLY A 142 -0.15 -13.58 20.14
CA GLY A 142 -0.68 -12.29 19.72
C GLY A 142 -2.04 -12.39 19.03
N TYR A 143 -2.30 -11.48 18.12
CA TYR A 143 -3.53 -11.45 17.34
C TYR A 143 -3.32 -11.99 15.93
N VAL A 144 -4.34 -12.64 15.39
CA VAL A 144 -4.38 -13.13 14.01
C VAL A 144 -5.67 -12.70 13.33
N LEU A 145 -5.59 -12.53 12.01
CA LEU A 145 -6.71 -12.24 11.13
C LEU A 145 -7.04 -13.47 10.31
N ASP A 146 -8.26 -13.93 10.40
CA ASP A 146 -8.81 -14.92 9.49
C ASP A 146 -9.58 -14.20 8.38
N LEU A 147 -9.30 -14.55 7.13
CA LEU A 147 -9.95 -13.97 5.96
C LEU A 147 -11.09 -14.86 5.47
N ALA A 148 -12.06 -14.25 4.81
CA ALA A 148 -13.25 -14.93 4.25
C ALA A 148 -12.91 -15.89 3.11
N ASN A 149 -11.88 -16.73 3.29
CA ASN A 149 -11.48 -17.79 2.37
C ASN A 149 -10.63 -18.83 3.12
N GLU A 150 -11.11 -20.04 3.24
CA GLU A 150 -10.45 -21.13 3.98
C GLU A 150 -9.08 -21.54 3.41
N ALA A 151 -8.82 -21.26 2.13
CA ALA A 151 -7.52 -21.53 1.52
C ALA A 151 -6.41 -20.58 1.97
N ILE A 152 -6.76 -19.49 2.67
CA ILE A 152 -5.81 -18.50 3.16
C ILE A 152 -5.48 -18.80 4.62
N PRO A 153 -4.20 -19.00 4.96
CA PRO A 153 -3.81 -19.23 6.35
C PRO A 153 -4.03 -17.96 7.19
N PRO A 154 -4.23 -18.11 8.51
CA PRO A 154 -4.35 -16.98 9.43
C PRO A 154 -3.15 -16.04 9.32
N ILE A 155 -3.41 -14.73 9.25
CA ILE A 155 -2.37 -13.72 9.08
C ILE A 155 -2.05 -13.09 10.43
N PRO A 156 -0.80 -13.24 10.93
CA PRO A 156 -0.43 -12.73 12.24
C PRO A 156 -0.28 -11.20 12.23
N ILE A 157 -0.72 -10.57 13.33
CA ILE A 157 -0.54 -9.14 13.59
C ILE A 157 0.65 -8.96 14.51
N THR A 158 1.62 -8.12 14.13
CA THR A 158 2.73 -7.78 15.03
C THR A 158 2.34 -6.66 15.99
N LYS A 159 2.97 -6.62 17.16
CA LYS A 159 2.71 -5.65 18.24
C LYS A 159 2.62 -4.20 17.76
N THR A 160 3.48 -3.82 16.81
CA THR A 160 3.53 -2.46 16.24
C THR A 160 2.22 -2.03 15.57
N TYR A 161 1.46 -2.98 15.03
CA TYR A 161 0.23 -2.71 14.28
C TYR A 161 -1.05 -3.08 15.06
N THR A 162 -0.90 -3.71 16.24
CA THR A 162 -2.02 -4.23 17.00
C THR A 162 -3.02 -3.13 17.38
N ASP A 163 -2.56 -2.03 17.99
CA ASP A 163 -3.44 -0.98 18.47
C ASP A 163 -4.22 -0.31 17.33
N SER A 164 -3.54 -0.06 16.21
CA SER A 164 -4.17 0.53 15.01
C SER A 164 -5.21 -0.38 14.37
N ILE A 165 -5.02 -1.70 14.46
CA ILE A 165 -5.97 -2.67 13.91
C ILE A 165 -7.14 -2.85 14.87
N LEU A 166 -6.89 -2.97 16.18
CA LEU A 166 -7.95 -3.13 17.17
C LEU A 166 -8.92 -1.96 17.16
N SER A 167 -8.43 -0.72 17.00
CA SER A 167 -9.30 0.46 16.92
C SER A 167 -10.30 0.37 15.76
N LEU A 168 -9.93 -0.21 14.61
CA LEU A 168 -10.83 -0.36 13.48
C LEU A 168 -12.00 -1.32 13.76
N PHE A 169 -11.82 -2.29 14.64
CA PHE A 169 -12.88 -3.24 15.02
C PHE A 169 -13.68 -2.77 16.22
N THR A 170 -13.17 -1.79 16.99
CA THR A 170 -13.87 -1.26 18.18
C THR A 170 -14.80 -0.12 17.80
N ASP A 171 -14.40 0.71 16.81
CA ASP A 171 -15.21 1.85 16.35
C ASP A 171 -16.45 1.43 15.53
N GLU A 172 -16.49 0.21 14.99
CA GLU A 172 -17.66 -0.34 14.26
C GLU A 172 -18.69 -1.06 15.17
N SER A 173 -18.46 -1.14 16.48
CA SER A 173 -19.46 -1.69 17.40
C SER A 173 -20.56 -0.65 17.63
N PRO A 174 -21.81 -0.83 17.14
CA PRO A 174 -22.92 -0.01 17.56
C PRO A 174 -23.13 -0.22 19.05
N LEU A 175 -23.20 0.88 19.78
CA LEU A 175 -23.53 1.04 21.18
C LEU A 175 -24.53 -0.05 21.63
N LEU A 176 -24.06 -0.99 22.43
CA LEU A 176 -24.94 -1.72 23.34
C LEU A 176 -25.41 -0.67 24.32
N GLU A 177 -26.62 -0.17 24.14
CA GLU A 177 -27.32 0.61 25.15
C GLU A 177 -27.34 -0.21 26.47
N PRO A 178 -26.97 0.40 27.61
CA PRO A 178 -27.14 -0.27 28.87
C PRO A 178 -28.65 -0.53 29.08
N LEU A 179 -29.01 -1.80 29.24
CA LEU A 179 -30.33 -2.18 29.74
C LEU A 179 -30.40 -1.67 31.18
N ASP A 180 -31.07 -0.53 31.36
CA ASP A 180 -31.47 -0.04 32.67
C ASP A 180 -32.47 -1.05 33.26
N GLU A 181 -32.08 -1.67 34.36
CA GLU A 181 -33.02 -2.33 35.31
C GLU A 181 -33.68 -1.30 36.23
#